data_4180d373997b9682f1d834b02b0a6c85
#
_entry.id   4180d373997b9682f1d834b02b0a6c85
#
_cell.length_a   1.000
_cell.length_b   1.000
_cell.length_c   1.000
_cell.angle_alpha   90.00
_cell.angle_beta   90.00
_cell.angle_gamma   90.00
#
_symmetry.space_group_name_H-M   'P 1'
#
loop_
_entity.id
_entity.type
_entity.pdbx_description
1 polymer ?
#
loop_
_entity_poly.entity_id
_entity_poly.type
_entity_poly.pdbx_seq_one_letter_code
_entity_poly.pdbx_strand_id
1 'polypeptide(L)'
;MYGAVDLAAAGSASASAGGDAVPGPFSVEATAANLQSILETSARVPVVAVFFSARSEDSTALAARLESLAVKSAGSFQLAKVDVDAAPEIVQAFRVSRVPAAVALLQGQPLPLFEGAPAEAELGPLIDQLLAAAAQYGITGRLDGAQAPAEPALSAHHAAGLAALEARDFAKAEEEFELALKEEPGNDDIKRGLAQARLMLRVGEVSEPLAAIESANEAPRGDVEAQLAAADVEVAYGRPDAAFTRLIAAVQATAGDERERLRERLLDLFQAVGASDPLVSQARKALASLLF
;
A
#
# COMPACT_ATOMS: atom_id res chain seq x y z
N MET A 1 -68.32 13.16 -26.75
CA MET A 1 -66.93 13.05 -27.32
C MET A 1 -66.13 12.32 -26.35
N TYR A 2 -65.83 11.06 -26.64
CA TYR A 2 -65.03 10.20 -25.79
C TYR A 2 -63.57 10.31 -26.23
N GLY A 3 -62.65 10.75 -25.32
CA GLY A 3 -61.23 10.73 -25.55
C GLY A 3 -60.69 9.33 -25.26
N ALA A 4 -60.15 8.66 -26.25
CA ALA A 4 -59.45 7.39 -26.12
C ALA A 4 -58.09 7.68 -25.49
N VAL A 5 -57.80 7.07 -24.32
CA VAL A 5 -56.51 7.04 -23.71
C VAL A 5 -55.70 5.90 -24.34
N ASP A 6 -54.63 6.26 -24.99
CA ASP A 6 -53.68 5.34 -25.62
C ASP A 6 -52.92 4.54 -24.57
N LEU A 7 -53.22 3.25 -24.42
CA LEU A 7 -52.61 2.30 -23.47
C LEU A 7 -51.38 1.58 -24.05
N ALA A 8 -50.76 2.12 -25.09
CA ALA A 8 -49.64 1.48 -25.77
C ALA A 8 -48.25 1.91 -25.26
N ALA A 9 -48.17 2.75 -24.21
CA ALA A 9 -46.88 3.19 -23.64
C ALA A 9 -46.49 2.55 -22.29
N ALA A 10 -47.19 1.50 -21.86
CA ALA A 10 -46.93 0.80 -20.62
C ALA A 10 -46.45 -0.64 -20.87
N GLY A 11 -45.36 -0.78 -21.60
CA GLY A 11 -44.88 -2.12 -21.92
C GLY A 11 -43.40 -2.17 -22.23
N SER A 12 -42.56 -2.08 -21.21
CA SER A 12 -41.27 -2.79 -21.11
C SER A 12 -40.48 -2.33 -19.87
N ALA A 13 -41.12 -2.46 -18.72
CA ALA A 13 -40.31 -2.64 -17.54
C ALA A 13 -39.86 -4.10 -17.54
N SER A 14 -38.73 -4.38 -18.17
CA SER A 14 -38.01 -5.64 -17.94
C SER A 14 -37.81 -5.77 -16.44
N ALA A 15 -38.42 -6.80 -15.86
CA ALA A 15 -38.18 -7.22 -14.49
C ALA A 15 -36.70 -7.61 -14.40
N SER A 16 -35.85 -6.67 -14.04
CA SER A 16 -34.53 -6.98 -13.54
C SER A 16 -34.75 -7.65 -12.18
N ALA A 17 -34.63 -8.96 -12.16
CA ALA A 17 -34.31 -9.71 -10.94
C ALA A 17 -32.95 -9.19 -10.49
N GLY A 18 -32.93 -8.14 -9.65
CA GLY A 18 -31.71 -7.48 -9.28
C GLY A 18 -31.67 -7.25 -7.78
N GLY A 19 -30.64 -7.77 -7.15
CA GLY A 19 -30.13 -7.17 -5.93
C GLY A 19 -29.73 -5.73 -6.18
N ASP A 20 -29.56 -4.95 -5.10
CA ASP A 20 -29.13 -3.55 -5.17
C ASP A 20 -27.83 -3.42 -5.97
N ALA A 21 -27.82 -2.49 -6.94
CA ALA A 21 -26.62 -2.17 -7.69
C ALA A 21 -25.57 -1.53 -6.75
N VAL A 22 -24.40 -2.12 -6.74
CA VAL A 22 -23.25 -1.63 -5.95
C VAL A 22 -22.27 -1.01 -6.92
N PRO A 23 -21.89 0.27 -6.77
CA PRO A 23 -20.87 0.86 -7.62
C PRO A 23 -19.53 0.14 -7.44
N GLY A 24 -18.89 -0.21 -8.55
CA GLY A 24 -17.55 -0.77 -8.49
C GLY A 24 -17.20 -1.66 -9.67
N PRO A 25 -15.88 -1.89 -9.91
CA PRO A 25 -15.39 -2.73 -10.97
C PRO A 25 -15.62 -4.21 -10.67
N PHE A 26 -15.71 -5.02 -11.70
CA PHE A 26 -15.79 -6.47 -11.58
C PHE A 26 -14.47 -7.11 -11.13
N SER A 27 -13.34 -6.43 -11.39
CA SER A 27 -11.99 -6.86 -11.00
C SER A 27 -11.23 -5.67 -10.45
N VAL A 28 -10.44 -5.89 -9.38
CA VAL A 28 -9.62 -4.88 -8.70
C VAL A 28 -8.30 -5.51 -8.26
N GLU A 29 -7.21 -4.74 -8.34
CA GLU A 29 -5.97 -5.15 -7.70
C GLU A 29 -6.04 -4.81 -6.20
N ALA A 30 -5.76 -5.81 -5.35
CA ALA A 30 -5.82 -5.64 -3.92
C ALA A 30 -4.48 -5.15 -3.38
N THR A 31 -4.51 -4.00 -2.74
CA THR A 31 -3.39 -3.35 -2.05
C THR A 31 -3.75 -3.10 -0.60
N ALA A 32 -2.77 -2.80 0.26
CA ALA A 32 -3.05 -2.40 1.64
C ALA A 32 -3.98 -1.18 1.72
N ALA A 33 -3.88 -0.27 0.75
CA ALA A 33 -4.69 0.95 0.72
C ALA A 33 -6.18 0.71 0.46
N ASN A 34 -6.52 -0.29 -0.38
CA ASN A 34 -7.91 -0.55 -0.76
C ASN A 34 -8.53 -1.80 -0.13
N LEU A 35 -7.76 -2.55 0.68
CA LEU A 35 -8.24 -3.78 1.32
C LEU A 35 -9.51 -3.55 2.15
N GLN A 36 -9.60 -2.44 2.86
CA GLN A 36 -10.78 -2.08 3.65
C GLN A 36 -12.02 -1.93 2.76
N SER A 37 -11.91 -1.24 1.63
CA SER A 37 -13.01 -1.07 0.66
C SER A 37 -13.45 -2.41 0.07
N ILE A 38 -12.51 -3.32 -0.20
CA ILE A 38 -12.81 -4.68 -0.66
C ILE A 38 -13.59 -5.46 0.41
N LEU A 39 -13.19 -5.35 1.68
CA LEU A 39 -13.92 -5.97 2.80
C LEU A 39 -15.33 -5.39 2.96
N GLU A 40 -15.50 -4.08 2.84
CA GLU A 40 -16.80 -3.41 2.87
C GLU A 40 -17.68 -3.86 1.70
N THR A 41 -17.13 -3.99 0.50
CA THR A 41 -17.85 -4.51 -0.67
C THR A 41 -18.36 -5.93 -0.41
N SER A 42 -17.60 -6.76 0.29
CA SER A 42 -17.96 -8.15 0.60
C SER A 42 -19.20 -8.29 1.50
N ALA A 43 -19.65 -7.21 2.14
CA ALA A 43 -20.91 -7.19 2.88
C ALA A 43 -22.15 -7.17 1.97
N ARG A 44 -22.00 -6.75 0.72
CA ARG A 44 -23.09 -6.58 -0.24
C ARG A 44 -22.97 -7.45 -1.49
N VAL A 45 -21.74 -7.71 -1.92
CA VAL A 45 -21.38 -8.51 -3.10
C VAL A 45 -20.31 -9.51 -2.70
N PRO A 46 -20.42 -10.80 -3.04
CA PRO A 46 -19.35 -11.75 -2.78
C PRO A 46 -18.03 -11.30 -3.41
N VAL A 47 -16.92 -11.43 -2.71
CA VAL A 47 -15.60 -11.12 -3.25
C VAL A 47 -14.77 -12.40 -3.31
N VAL A 48 -14.08 -12.62 -4.43
CA VAL A 48 -13.11 -13.69 -4.60
C VAL A 48 -11.71 -13.07 -4.63
N ALA A 49 -10.94 -13.27 -3.57
CA ALA A 49 -9.54 -12.86 -3.53
C ALA A 49 -8.67 -13.99 -4.12
N VAL A 50 -8.03 -13.73 -5.26
CA VAL A 50 -7.08 -14.66 -5.88
C VAL A 50 -5.66 -14.23 -5.56
N PHE A 51 -4.91 -15.11 -4.92
CA PHE A 51 -3.50 -14.93 -4.60
C PHE A 51 -2.65 -15.56 -5.70
N PHE A 52 -1.86 -14.75 -6.35
CA PHE A 52 -1.03 -15.16 -7.48
C PHE A 52 0.37 -14.54 -7.39
N SER A 53 1.33 -15.11 -8.11
CA SER A 53 2.65 -14.51 -8.29
C SER A 53 2.82 -14.14 -9.76
N ALA A 54 3.21 -12.88 -10.02
CA ALA A 54 3.51 -12.41 -11.38
C ALA A 54 4.67 -13.20 -12.04
N ARG A 55 5.48 -13.90 -11.26
CA ARG A 55 6.59 -14.75 -11.73
C ARG A 55 6.16 -16.14 -12.17
N SER A 56 4.91 -16.54 -11.90
CA SER A 56 4.36 -17.85 -12.24
C SER A 56 3.32 -17.74 -13.34
N GLU A 57 3.60 -18.31 -14.50
CA GLU A 57 2.71 -18.30 -15.65
C GLU A 57 1.37 -18.99 -15.36
N ASP A 58 1.39 -20.10 -14.61
CA ASP A 58 0.16 -20.80 -14.20
C ASP A 58 -0.70 -19.93 -13.26
N SER A 59 -0.07 -19.17 -12.34
CA SER A 59 -0.75 -18.28 -11.43
C SER A 59 -1.42 -17.11 -12.16
N THR A 60 -0.71 -16.51 -13.10
CA THR A 60 -1.23 -15.38 -13.90
C THR A 60 -2.36 -15.84 -14.84
N ALA A 61 -2.23 -17.03 -15.43
CA ALA A 61 -3.26 -17.63 -16.26
C ALA A 61 -4.56 -17.88 -15.46
N LEU A 62 -4.44 -18.38 -14.22
CA LEU A 62 -5.61 -18.57 -13.35
C LEU A 62 -6.28 -17.25 -13.00
N ALA A 63 -5.52 -16.23 -12.65
CA ALA A 63 -6.06 -14.89 -12.35
C ALA A 63 -6.83 -14.32 -13.56
N ALA A 64 -6.29 -14.46 -14.76
CA ALA A 64 -6.94 -14.00 -16.00
C ALA A 64 -8.25 -14.78 -16.30
N ARG A 65 -8.29 -16.09 -16.02
CA ARG A 65 -9.52 -16.90 -16.16
C ARG A 65 -10.60 -16.46 -15.20
N LEU A 66 -10.26 -16.24 -13.93
CA LEU A 66 -11.20 -15.71 -12.92
C LEU A 66 -11.70 -14.31 -13.29
N GLU A 67 -10.85 -13.46 -13.85
CA GLU A 67 -11.24 -12.13 -14.33
C GLU A 67 -12.26 -12.24 -15.47
N SER A 68 -12.03 -13.15 -16.41
CA SER A 68 -13.00 -13.44 -17.48
C SER A 68 -14.35 -13.95 -16.93
N LEU A 69 -14.32 -14.74 -15.85
CA LEU A 69 -15.52 -15.22 -15.17
C LEU A 69 -16.25 -14.09 -14.45
N ALA A 70 -15.55 -13.17 -13.78
CA ALA A 70 -16.15 -12.01 -13.12
C ALA A 70 -16.91 -11.12 -14.13
N VAL A 71 -16.33 -10.88 -15.29
CA VAL A 71 -16.98 -10.15 -16.39
C VAL A 71 -18.21 -10.91 -16.89
N LYS A 72 -18.10 -12.21 -17.17
CA LYS A 72 -19.21 -13.04 -17.66
C LYS A 72 -20.36 -13.15 -16.65
N SER A 73 -20.06 -13.09 -15.36
CA SER A 73 -21.04 -13.13 -14.27
C SER A 73 -21.75 -11.80 -14.04
N ALA A 74 -21.45 -10.79 -14.86
CA ALA A 74 -22.08 -9.47 -14.84
C ALA A 74 -22.19 -8.87 -13.42
N GLY A 75 -21.07 -8.89 -12.69
CA GLY A 75 -20.95 -8.29 -11.36
C GLY A 75 -21.58 -9.08 -10.21
N SER A 76 -21.94 -10.34 -10.40
CA SER A 76 -22.47 -11.18 -9.32
C SER A 76 -21.44 -11.47 -8.22
N PHE A 77 -20.15 -11.28 -8.50
CA PHE A 77 -19.06 -11.25 -7.54
C PHE A 77 -17.97 -10.28 -8.01
N GLN A 78 -17.14 -9.79 -7.07
CA GLN A 78 -15.93 -9.02 -7.37
C GLN A 78 -14.72 -9.94 -7.33
N LEU A 79 -13.81 -9.78 -8.28
CA LEU A 79 -12.49 -10.40 -8.22
C LEU A 79 -11.48 -9.42 -7.62
N ALA A 80 -10.84 -9.79 -6.51
CA ALA A 80 -9.71 -9.08 -5.93
C ALA A 80 -8.42 -9.84 -6.25
N LYS A 81 -7.54 -9.25 -7.06
CA LYS A 81 -6.24 -9.86 -7.45
C LYS A 81 -5.17 -9.44 -6.45
N VAL A 82 -4.56 -10.38 -5.77
CA VAL A 82 -3.47 -10.15 -4.78
C VAL A 82 -2.19 -10.71 -5.35
N ASP A 83 -1.26 -9.84 -5.74
CA ASP A 83 0.10 -10.25 -6.07
C ASP A 83 0.88 -10.47 -4.77
N VAL A 84 1.28 -11.72 -4.53
CA VAL A 84 1.95 -12.10 -3.27
C VAL A 84 3.37 -11.50 -3.15
N ASP A 85 3.97 -11.15 -4.26
CA ASP A 85 5.28 -10.49 -4.28
C ASP A 85 5.17 -8.98 -3.96
N ALA A 86 4.04 -8.35 -4.29
CA ALA A 86 3.79 -6.92 -4.07
C ALA A 86 3.08 -6.61 -2.74
N ALA A 87 2.25 -7.55 -2.22
CA ALA A 87 1.43 -7.33 -1.03
C ALA A 87 1.59 -8.46 0.02
N PRO A 88 2.80 -8.65 0.59
CA PRO A 88 3.08 -9.72 1.55
C PRO A 88 2.27 -9.60 2.86
N GLU A 89 1.88 -8.40 3.26
CA GLU A 89 1.04 -8.15 4.42
C GLU A 89 -0.37 -8.71 4.26
N ILE A 90 -0.95 -8.66 3.05
CA ILE A 90 -2.26 -9.25 2.75
C ILE A 90 -2.15 -10.78 2.82
N VAL A 91 -1.07 -11.34 2.27
CA VAL A 91 -0.80 -12.79 2.32
C VAL A 91 -0.77 -13.30 3.75
N GLN A 92 -0.10 -12.56 4.65
CA GLN A 92 -0.03 -12.90 6.08
C GLN A 92 -1.39 -12.78 6.77
N ALA A 93 -2.15 -11.72 6.48
CA ALA A 93 -3.48 -11.51 7.06
C ALA A 93 -4.44 -12.63 6.70
N PHE A 94 -4.40 -13.12 5.47
CA PHE A 94 -5.23 -14.23 4.99
C PHE A 94 -4.63 -15.62 5.24
N ARG A 95 -3.42 -15.70 5.79
CA ARG A 95 -2.68 -16.96 6.09
C ARG A 95 -2.53 -17.87 4.88
N VAL A 96 -2.33 -17.30 3.71
CA VAL A 96 -2.12 -18.06 2.49
C VAL A 96 -0.70 -18.61 2.50
N SER A 97 -0.58 -19.93 2.40
CA SER A 97 0.70 -20.65 2.49
C SER A 97 1.23 -21.13 1.14
N ARG A 98 0.38 -21.16 0.13
CA ARG A 98 0.73 -21.66 -1.21
C ARG A 98 -0.03 -20.87 -2.27
N VAL A 99 0.63 -20.58 -3.39
CA VAL A 99 0.04 -19.91 -4.56
C VAL A 99 0.12 -20.83 -5.78
N PRO A 100 -0.85 -20.73 -6.72
CA PRO A 100 -2.04 -19.91 -6.63
C PRO A 100 -3.06 -20.44 -5.60
N ALA A 101 -3.85 -19.54 -5.01
CA ALA A 101 -4.94 -19.86 -4.09
C ALA A 101 -6.07 -18.85 -4.25
N ALA A 102 -7.28 -19.22 -3.86
CA ALA A 102 -8.38 -18.29 -3.77
C ALA A 102 -9.13 -18.39 -2.44
N VAL A 103 -9.53 -17.24 -1.94
CA VAL A 103 -10.32 -17.07 -0.72
C VAL A 103 -11.55 -16.25 -1.06
N ALA A 104 -12.73 -16.74 -0.71
CA ALA A 104 -13.96 -15.98 -0.80
C ALA A 104 -14.11 -15.09 0.43
N LEU A 105 -14.64 -13.88 0.25
CA LEU A 105 -14.99 -12.97 1.32
C LEU A 105 -16.51 -12.77 1.32
N LEU A 106 -17.13 -13.13 2.41
CA LEU A 106 -18.57 -12.93 2.67
C LEU A 106 -18.72 -12.16 3.98
N GLN A 107 -19.28 -10.96 3.92
CA GLN A 107 -19.44 -10.07 5.10
C GLN A 107 -18.10 -9.83 5.86
N GLY A 108 -17.00 -9.67 5.12
CA GLY A 108 -15.67 -9.52 5.68
C GLY A 108 -15.04 -10.81 6.23
N GLN A 109 -15.73 -11.95 6.16
CA GLN A 109 -15.22 -13.22 6.65
C GLN A 109 -14.52 -13.99 5.52
N PRO A 110 -13.24 -14.38 5.70
CA PRO A 110 -12.51 -15.16 4.72
C PRO A 110 -12.92 -16.65 4.80
N LEU A 111 -13.28 -17.21 3.65
CA LEU A 111 -13.61 -18.61 3.47
C LEU A 111 -12.66 -19.20 2.40
N PRO A 112 -11.85 -20.20 2.71
CA PRO A 112 -10.99 -20.85 1.72
C PRO A 112 -11.85 -21.40 0.57
N LEU A 113 -11.50 -21.07 -0.67
CA LEU A 113 -12.21 -21.53 -1.85
C LEU A 113 -11.46 -22.69 -2.52
N PHE A 114 -10.16 -22.51 -2.82
CA PHE A 114 -9.27 -23.56 -3.30
C PHE A 114 -7.79 -23.18 -3.10
N GLU A 115 -6.94 -24.18 -3.09
CA GLU A 115 -5.48 -24.07 -3.17
C GLU A 115 -4.97 -24.82 -4.40
N GLY A 116 -3.98 -24.26 -5.09
CA GLY A 116 -3.50 -24.74 -6.38
C GLY A 116 -4.33 -24.21 -7.55
N ALA A 117 -4.06 -24.69 -8.75
CA ALA A 117 -4.79 -24.29 -9.96
C ALA A 117 -5.85 -25.36 -10.29
N PRO A 118 -7.14 -25.13 -10.01
CA PRO A 118 -8.20 -26.04 -10.41
C PRO A 118 -8.34 -26.06 -11.94
N ALA A 119 -8.92 -27.13 -12.46
CA ALA A 119 -9.22 -27.23 -13.88
C ALA A 119 -10.24 -26.14 -14.28
N GLU A 120 -10.13 -25.63 -15.51
CA GLU A 120 -11.01 -24.55 -16.00
C GLU A 120 -12.49 -24.90 -15.87
N ALA A 121 -12.84 -26.17 -16.12
CA ALA A 121 -14.21 -26.66 -16.01
C ALA A 121 -14.77 -26.65 -14.56
N GLU A 122 -13.90 -26.59 -13.56
CA GLU A 122 -14.30 -26.60 -12.14
C GLU A 122 -14.55 -25.19 -11.60
N LEU A 123 -13.96 -24.16 -12.21
CA LEU A 123 -14.07 -22.77 -11.74
C LEU A 123 -15.51 -22.26 -11.76
N GLY A 124 -16.29 -22.53 -12.83
CA GLY A 124 -17.67 -22.12 -12.91
C GLY A 124 -18.54 -22.69 -11.78
N PRO A 125 -18.57 -24.01 -11.60
CA PRO A 125 -19.30 -24.64 -10.49
C PRO A 125 -18.89 -24.15 -9.10
N LEU A 126 -17.60 -23.87 -8.87
CA LEU A 126 -17.12 -23.30 -7.59
C LEU A 126 -17.69 -21.90 -7.34
N ILE A 127 -17.72 -21.04 -8.36
CA ILE A 127 -18.33 -19.71 -8.25
C ILE A 127 -19.85 -19.83 -8.05
N ASP A 128 -20.53 -20.72 -8.73
CA ASP A 128 -21.98 -20.94 -8.56
C ASP A 128 -22.31 -21.38 -7.12
N GLN A 129 -21.49 -22.26 -6.53
CA GLN A 129 -21.63 -22.67 -5.13
C GLN A 129 -21.39 -21.50 -4.17
N LEU A 130 -20.38 -20.67 -4.44
CA LEU A 130 -20.13 -19.46 -3.67
C LEU A 130 -21.31 -18.50 -3.70
N LEU A 131 -21.88 -18.26 -4.90
CA LEU A 131 -23.03 -17.36 -5.07
C LEU A 131 -24.28 -17.93 -4.34
N ALA A 132 -24.51 -19.22 -4.41
CA ALA A 132 -25.57 -19.88 -3.68
C ALA A 132 -25.40 -19.75 -2.15
N ALA A 133 -24.17 -19.91 -1.64
CA ALA A 133 -23.86 -19.71 -0.24
C ALA A 133 -24.06 -18.24 0.16
N ALA A 134 -23.56 -17.29 -0.64
CA ALA A 134 -23.73 -15.85 -0.39
C ALA A 134 -25.20 -15.43 -0.29
N ALA A 135 -26.05 -15.98 -1.15
CA ALA A 135 -27.49 -15.72 -1.12
C ALA A 135 -28.13 -16.17 0.21
N GLN A 136 -27.65 -17.28 0.82
CA GLN A 136 -28.13 -17.71 2.14
C GLN A 136 -27.77 -16.72 3.26
N TYR A 137 -26.70 -15.95 3.10
CA TYR A 137 -26.30 -14.87 4.01
C TYR A 137 -26.92 -13.52 3.66
N GLY A 138 -27.83 -13.48 2.66
CA GLY A 138 -28.49 -12.25 2.22
C GLY A 138 -27.60 -11.36 1.35
N ILE A 139 -26.47 -11.86 0.86
CA ILE A 139 -25.56 -11.14 -0.04
C ILE A 139 -26.01 -11.38 -1.48
N THR A 140 -26.81 -10.47 -2.02
CA THR A 140 -27.41 -10.58 -3.36
C THR A 140 -27.13 -9.36 -4.24
N GLY A 141 -26.31 -8.43 -3.76
CA GLY A 141 -25.92 -7.25 -4.54
C GLY A 141 -25.12 -7.62 -5.78
N ARG A 142 -25.12 -6.70 -6.74
CA ARG A 142 -24.36 -6.84 -8.00
C ARG A 142 -23.57 -5.57 -8.27
N LEU A 143 -22.36 -5.73 -8.74
CA LEU A 143 -21.56 -4.61 -9.21
C LEU A 143 -22.13 -4.10 -10.53
N ASP A 144 -22.13 -2.78 -10.72
CA ASP A 144 -22.59 -2.13 -11.94
C ASP A 144 -21.49 -2.08 -13.03
N GLY A 145 -20.27 -2.51 -12.70
CA GLY A 145 -19.11 -2.44 -13.60
C GLY A 145 -18.54 -1.04 -13.75
N ALA A 146 -19.01 -0.09 -12.93
CA ALA A 146 -18.36 1.21 -12.88
C ALA A 146 -16.88 1.01 -12.56
N GLN A 147 -16.03 1.70 -13.30
CA GLN A 147 -14.60 1.66 -13.02
C GLN A 147 -14.43 2.13 -11.59
N ALA A 148 -13.63 1.39 -10.78
CA ALA A 148 -13.26 1.89 -9.47
C ALA A 148 -12.84 3.35 -9.64
N PRO A 149 -13.20 4.26 -8.71
CA PRO A 149 -12.54 5.54 -8.70
C PRO A 149 -11.06 5.21 -8.78
N ALA A 150 -10.38 5.66 -9.83
CA ALA A 150 -8.94 5.50 -9.92
C ALA A 150 -8.40 5.91 -8.56
N GLU A 151 -7.54 5.10 -7.94
CA GLU A 151 -6.78 5.57 -6.77
C GLU A 151 -6.37 6.99 -7.12
N PRO A 152 -6.57 7.98 -6.24
CA PRO A 152 -6.30 9.36 -6.60
C PRO A 152 -4.93 9.37 -7.23
N ALA A 153 -4.87 9.67 -8.52
CA ALA A 153 -3.64 9.61 -9.28
C ALA A 153 -2.64 10.47 -8.49
N LEU A 154 -1.46 9.90 -8.20
CA LEU A 154 -0.41 10.65 -7.54
C LEU A 154 -0.30 12.01 -8.22
N SER A 155 -0.12 13.08 -7.47
CA SER A 155 0.12 14.38 -8.07
C SER A 155 1.30 14.28 -9.03
N ALA A 156 1.31 15.09 -10.08
CA ALA A 156 2.35 15.03 -11.10
C ALA A 156 3.76 15.14 -10.48
N HIS A 157 3.90 16.00 -9.48
CA HIS A 157 5.14 16.18 -8.72
C HIS A 157 5.48 14.97 -7.86
N HIS A 158 4.50 14.32 -7.21
CA HIS A 158 4.74 13.10 -6.43
C HIS A 158 5.25 11.97 -7.34
N ALA A 159 4.60 11.74 -8.48
CA ALA A 159 5.04 10.73 -9.46
C ALA A 159 6.43 11.03 -10.02
N ALA A 160 6.73 12.29 -10.33
CA ALA A 160 8.05 12.73 -10.81
C ALA A 160 9.14 12.53 -9.74
N GLY A 161 8.84 12.81 -8.46
CA GLY A 161 9.75 12.57 -7.34
C GLY A 161 10.10 11.10 -7.18
N LEU A 162 9.12 10.20 -7.26
CA LEU A 162 9.36 8.75 -7.23
C LEU A 162 10.22 8.28 -8.41
N ALA A 163 9.91 8.74 -9.62
CA ALA A 163 10.71 8.41 -10.81
C ALA A 163 12.16 8.91 -10.70
N ALA A 164 12.38 10.09 -10.12
CA ALA A 164 13.71 10.63 -9.87
C ALA A 164 14.48 9.82 -8.82
N LEU A 165 13.82 9.34 -7.74
CA LEU A 165 14.44 8.41 -6.78
C LEU A 165 14.89 7.10 -7.44
N GLU A 166 14.05 6.50 -8.27
CA GLU A 166 14.38 5.29 -9.03
C GLU A 166 15.58 5.51 -9.96
N ALA A 167 15.62 6.68 -10.60
CA ALA A 167 16.74 7.09 -11.45
C ALA A 167 18.00 7.48 -10.67
N ARG A 168 17.93 7.53 -9.32
CA ARG A 168 18.98 8.03 -8.43
C ARG A 168 19.36 9.50 -8.68
N ASP A 169 18.44 10.27 -9.23
CA ASP A 169 18.56 11.72 -9.34
C ASP A 169 17.97 12.36 -8.08
N PHE A 170 18.74 12.31 -7.00
CA PHE A 170 18.26 12.71 -5.68
C PHE A 170 18.00 14.22 -5.59
N ALA A 171 18.71 15.04 -6.37
CA ALA A 171 18.50 16.49 -6.41
C ALA A 171 17.14 16.80 -7.05
N LYS A 172 16.81 16.15 -8.17
CA LYS A 172 15.51 16.28 -8.80
C LYS A 172 14.40 15.68 -7.94
N ALA A 173 14.65 14.56 -7.27
CA ALA A 173 13.68 13.96 -6.36
C ALA A 173 13.32 14.91 -5.21
N GLU A 174 14.31 15.58 -4.60
CA GLU A 174 14.08 16.60 -3.57
C GLU A 174 13.19 17.72 -4.09
N GLU A 175 13.52 18.32 -5.23
CA GLU A 175 12.75 19.42 -5.85
C GLU A 175 11.29 19.01 -6.10
N GLU A 176 11.07 17.85 -6.71
CA GLU A 176 9.73 17.38 -7.04
C GLU A 176 8.90 17.04 -5.80
N PHE A 177 9.49 16.40 -4.78
CA PHE A 177 8.79 16.15 -3.53
C PHE A 177 8.49 17.43 -2.74
N GLU A 178 9.34 18.47 -2.80
CA GLU A 178 9.03 19.76 -2.20
C GLU A 178 7.83 20.43 -2.87
N LEU A 179 7.70 20.31 -4.19
CA LEU A 179 6.54 20.78 -4.93
C LEU A 179 5.29 19.98 -4.56
N ALA A 180 5.39 18.63 -4.56
CA ALA A 180 4.30 17.75 -4.16
C ALA A 180 3.82 18.04 -2.71
N LEU A 181 4.73 18.33 -1.80
CA LEU A 181 4.39 18.64 -0.40
C LEU A 181 3.65 19.97 -0.24
N LYS A 182 3.81 20.93 -1.16
CA LYS A 182 3.02 22.16 -1.18
C LYS A 182 1.57 21.88 -1.61
N GLU A 183 1.37 20.89 -2.48
CA GLU A 183 0.05 20.46 -2.93
C GLU A 183 -0.65 19.60 -1.87
N GLU A 184 0.10 18.69 -1.23
CA GLU A 184 -0.39 17.72 -0.25
C GLU A 184 0.44 17.74 1.05
N PRO A 185 0.32 18.76 1.91
CA PRO A 185 1.18 18.92 3.11
C PRO A 185 1.03 17.78 4.13
N GLY A 186 -0.10 17.07 4.10
CA GLY A 186 -0.41 15.97 5.02
C GLY A 186 0.09 14.61 4.55
N ASN A 187 0.56 14.48 3.30
CA ASN A 187 0.91 13.19 2.70
C ASN A 187 2.24 12.65 3.27
N ASP A 188 2.17 11.55 4.01
CA ASP A 188 3.34 10.97 4.68
C ASP A 188 4.27 10.22 3.71
N ASP A 189 3.77 9.77 2.55
CA ASP A 189 4.59 9.14 1.52
C ASP A 189 5.48 10.17 0.83
N ILE A 190 4.96 11.37 0.55
CA ILE A 190 5.73 12.49 0.01
C ILE A 190 6.81 12.92 1.01
N LYS A 191 6.46 13.05 2.30
CA LYS A 191 7.44 13.38 3.35
C LYS A 191 8.56 12.36 3.44
N ARG A 192 8.21 11.07 3.34
CA ARG A 192 9.19 9.99 3.34
C ARG A 192 10.10 10.05 2.13
N GLY A 193 9.54 10.22 0.92
CA GLY A 193 10.32 10.38 -0.31
C GLY A 193 11.29 11.55 -0.25
N LEU A 194 10.84 12.71 0.25
CA LEU A 194 11.67 13.88 0.46
C LEU A 194 12.83 13.60 1.44
N ALA A 195 12.53 12.98 2.58
CA ALA A 195 13.56 12.64 3.58
C ALA A 195 14.58 11.63 3.03
N GLN A 196 14.15 10.66 2.22
CA GLN A 196 15.04 9.72 1.53
C GLN A 196 15.92 10.43 0.50
N ALA A 197 15.38 11.33 -0.32
CA ALA A 197 16.16 12.09 -1.28
C ALA A 197 17.26 12.93 -0.59
N ARG A 198 16.90 13.65 0.45
CA ARG A 198 17.83 14.45 1.28
C ARG A 198 18.91 13.60 1.94
N LEU A 199 18.53 12.45 2.47
CA LEU A 199 19.49 11.50 3.05
C LEU A 199 20.53 11.08 2.01
N MET A 200 20.08 10.68 0.82
CA MET A 200 20.97 10.21 -0.24
C MET A 200 21.87 11.32 -0.79
N LEU A 201 21.42 12.57 -0.84
CA LEU A 201 22.24 13.73 -1.19
C LEU A 201 23.37 13.91 -0.19
N ARG A 202 23.09 13.92 1.11
CA ARG A 202 24.10 14.07 2.16
C ARG A 202 25.10 12.93 2.16
N VAL A 203 24.63 11.69 1.96
CA VAL A 203 25.53 10.53 1.85
C VAL A 203 26.43 10.62 0.62
N GLY A 204 25.91 11.20 -0.48
CA GLY A 204 26.70 11.44 -1.70
C GLY A 204 27.85 12.43 -1.51
N GLU A 205 27.80 13.31 -0.50
CA GLU A 205 28.88 14.24 -0.13
C GLU A 205 30.00 13.56 0.69
N VAL A 206 29.73 12.38 1.25
CA VAL A 206 30.70 11.64 2.06
C VAL A 206 31.62 10.79 1.16
N SER A 207 32.86 11.21 0.99
CA SER A 207 33.81 10.55 0.07
C SER A 207 34.11 9.10 0.46
N GLU A 208 34.26 8.82 1.76
CA GLU A 208 34.60 7.50 2.30
C GLU A 208 33.61 7.10 3.41
N PRO A 209 32.42 6.54 3.03
CA PRO A 209 31.34 6.29 3.98
C PRO A 209 31.72 5.41 5.19
N LEU A 210 32.47 4.33 4.98
CA LEU A 210 32.87 3.45 6.07
C LEU A 210 33.89 4.12 7.00
N ALA A 211 34.84 4.87 6.45
CA ALA A 211 35.81 5.62 7.24
C ALA A 211 35.14 6.73 8.06
N ALA A 212 34.06 7.34 7.55
CA ALA A 212 33.28 8.31 8.30
C ALA A 212 32.64 7.70 9.56
N ILE A 213 32.14 6.45 9.47
CA ILE A 213 31.62 5.74 10.64
C ILE A 213 32.74 5.43 11.66
N GLU A 214 33.89 4.95 11.18
CA GLU A 214 35.06 4.65 12.04
C GLU A 214 35.54 5.91 12.74
N SER A 215 35.74 7.01 12.01
CA SER A 215 36.16 8.29 12.58
C SER A 215 35.19 8.82 13.63
N ALA A 216 33.87 8.70 13.37
CA ALA A 216 32.85 9.11 14.32
C ALA A 216 32.82 8.24 15.60
N ASN A 217 33.23 6.97 15.52
CA ASN A 217 33.36 6.11 16.70
C ASN A 217 34.51 6.54 17.61
N GLU A 218 35.58 7.07 17.03
CA GLU A 218 36.78 7.57 17.77
C GLU A 218 36.57 9.02 18.25
N ALA A 219 35.75 9.81 17.56
CA ALA A 219 35.48 11.19 17.89
C ALA A 219 34.62 11.34 19.17
N PRO A 220 34.75 12.47 19.88
CA PRO A 220 33.86 12.80 20.98
C PRO A 220 32.39 12.79 20.54
N ARG A 221 31.46 12.42 21.44
CA ARG A 221 30.02 12.44 21.16
C ARG A 221 29.48 13.84 20.79
N GLY A 222 30.16 14.89 21.25
CA GLY A 222 29.84 16.27 20.91
C GLY A 222 30.40 16.75 19.57
N ASP A 223 31.15 15.93 18.83
CA ASP A 223 31.56 16.27 17.46
C ASP A 223 30.36 16.08 16.52
N VAL A 224 29.56 17.16 16.38
CA VAL A 224 28.28 17.14 15.67
C VAL A 224 28.43 16.72 14.22
N GLU A 225 29.44 17.23 13.50
CA GLU A 225 29.61 16.92 12.08
C GLU A 225 29.95 15.46 11.84
N ALA A 226 30.87 14.90 12.64
CA ALA A 226 31.23 13.49 12.55
C ALA A 226 30.02 12.58 12.88
N GLN A 227 29.27 12.91 13.94
CA GLN A 227 28.10 12.10 14.34
C GLN A 227 26.97 12.17 13.33
N LEU A 228 26.70 13.34 12.70
CA LEU A 228 25.68 13.49 11.67
C LEU A 228 26.04 12.72 10.40
N ALA A 229 27.28 12.87 9.90
CA ALA A 229 27.72 12.18 8.69
C ALA A 229 27.67 10.65 8.86
N ALA A 230 28.15 10.14 9.99
CA ALA A 230 28.08 8.72 10.27
C ALA A 230 26.65 8.18 10.39
N ALA A 231 25.74 8.92 11.02
CA ALA A 231 24.36 8.50 11.14
C ALA A 231 23.64 8.44 9.79
N ASP A 232 23.86 9.41 8.90
CA ASP A 232 23.31 9.38 7.54
C ASP A 232 23.81 8.13 6.78
N VAL A 233 25.10 7.83 6.85
CA VAL A 233 25.69 6.63 6.25
C VAL A 233 25.10 5.36 6.86
N GLU A 234 24.98 5.27 8.19
CA GLU A 234 24.42 4.10 8.88
C GLU A 234 22.99 3.81 8.42
N VAL A 235 22.12 4.84 8.29
CA VAL A 235 20.75 4.65 7.77
C VAL A 235 20.77 4.21 6.30
N ALA A 236 21.58 4.83 5.47
CA ALA A 236 21.67 4.47 4.04
C ALA A 236 22.17 3.03 3.83
N TYR A 237 22.96 2.50 4.76
CA TYR A 237 23.43 1.11 4.77
C TYR A 237 22.51 0.14 5.55
N GLY A 238 21.29 0.56 5.85
CA GLY A 238 20.28 -0.30 6.49
C GLY A 238 20.52 -0.56 7.99
N ARG A 239 21.20 0.35 8.67
CA ARG A 239 21.50 0.28 10.12
C ARG A 239 20.90 1.44 10.91
N PRO A 240 19.57 1.65 10.84
CA PRO A 240 18.92 2.77 11.52
C PRO A 240 19.04 2.69 13.05
N ASP A 241 19.13 1.49 13.62
CA ASP A 241 19.37 1.26 15.05
C ASP A 241 20.67 1.91 15.54
N ALA A 242 21.76 1.73 14.79
CA ALA A 242 23.07 2.32 15.09
C ALA A 242 23.00 3.85 14.98
N ALA A 243 22.43 4.37 13.89
CA ALA A 243 22.26 5.80 13.66
C ALA A 243 21.45 6.50 14.76
N PHE A 244 20.33 5.91 15.14
CA PHE A 244 19.47 6.49 16.19
C PHE A 244 20.18 6.48 17.55
N THR A 245 20.85 5.38 17.91
CA THR A 245 21.64 5.29 19.14
C THR A 245 22.75 6.35 19.17
N ARG A 246 23.46 6.51 18.05
CA ARG A 246 24.51 7.51 17.87
C ARG A 246 24.00 8.92 18.10
N LEU A 247 22.94 9.33 17.38
CA LEU A 247 22.42 10.69 17.46
C LEU A 247 21.80 10.99 18.83
N ILE A 248 21.10 10.04 19.45
CA ILE A 248 20.57 10.19 20.81
C ILE A 248 21.69 10.45 21.80
N ALA A 249 22.81 9.70 21.71
CA ALA A 249 23.98 9.93 22.57
C ALA A 249 24.65 11.30 22.30
N ALA A 250 24.69 11.74 21.04
CA ALA A 250 25.19 13.06 20.68
C ALA A 250 24.30 14.20 21.21
N VAL A 251 22.96 14.05 21.13
CA VAL A 251 22.00 14.99 21.74
C VAL A 251 22.21 15.13 23.24
N GLN A 252 22.54 14.04 23.94
CA GLN A 252 22.86 14.09 25.38
C GLN A 252 24.16 14.87 25.69
N ALA A 253 25.14 14.79 24.81
CA ALA A 253 26.44 15.40 24.98
C ALA A 253 26.55 16.86 24.56
N THR A 254 25.46 17.43 23.95
CA THR A 254 25.44 18.76 23.37
C THR A 254 24.35 19.65 23.98
N ALA A 255 24.39 20.95 23.70
CA ALA A 255 23.40 21.92 24.16
C ALA A 255 23.18 23.01 23.07
N GLY A 256 22.13 23.82 23.22
CA GLY A 256 21.84 24.93 22.31
C GLY A 256 21.63 24.48 20.85
N ASP A 257 22.21 25.24 19.93
CA ASP A 257 22.02 25.04 18.47
C ASP A 257 22.58 23.70 17.99
N GLU A 258 23.65 23.21 18.59
CA GLU A 258 24.23 21.89 18.23
C GLU A 258 23.27 20.75 18.56
N ARG A 259 22.65 20.79 19.74
CA ARG A 259 21.61 19.83 20.14
C ARG A 259 20.42 19.90 19.19
N GLU A 260 19.98 21.09 18.81
CA GLU A 260 18.84 21.25 17.90
C GLU A 260 19.16 20.67 16.50
N ARG A 261 20.33 20.91 15.93
CA ARG A 261 20.76 20.31 14.66
C ARG A 261 20.75 18.79 14.68
N LEU A 262 21.22 18.19 15.77
CA LEU A 262 21.19 16.73 15.95
C LEU A 262 19.75 16.21 16.06
N ARG A 263 18.89 16.93 16.79
CA ARG A 263 17.48 16.60 16.94
C ARG A 263 16.74 16.67 15.60
N GLU A 264 16.94 17.74 14.85
CA GLU A 264 16.33 17.91 13.52
C GLU A 264 16.75 16.79 12.57
N ARG A 265 18.04 16.44 12.53
CA ARG A 265 18.53 15.33 11.72
C ARG A 265 17.91 14.00 12.14
N LEU A 266 17.78 13.76 13.42
CA LEU A 266 17.17 12.53 13.93
C LEU A 266 15.69 12.42 13.51
N LEU A 267 14.94 13.53 13.53
CA LEU A 267 13.57 13.57 13.05
C LEU A 267 13.46 13.34 11.54
N ASP A 268 14.39 13.90 10.76
CA ASP A 268 14.48 13.68 9.32
C ASP A 268 14.76 12.20 9.00
N LEU A 269 15.68 11.56 9.72
CA LEU A 269 15.95 10.14 9.58
C LEU A 269 14.77 9.25 10.02
N PHE A 270 13.98 9.66 11.00
CA PHE A 270 12.73 8.97 11.34
C PHE A 270 11.72 9.00 10.19
N GLN A 271 11.66 10.09 9.43
CA GLN A 271 10.81 10.17 8.24
C GLN A 271 11.35 9.27 7.11
N ALA A 272 12.67 9.29 6.88
CA ALA A 272 13.30 8.48 5.85
C ALA A 272 13.11 6.96 6.07
N VAL A 273 13.20 6.51 7.33
CA VAL A 273 12.98 5.10 7.71
C VAL A 273 11.50 4.74 7.70
N GLY A 274 10.64 5.67 8.12
CA GLY A 274 9.18 5.51 8.17
C GLY A 274 8.62 5.47 9.58
N ALA A 275 7.52 6.19 9.79
CA ALA A 275 6.93 6.40 11.11
C ALA A 275 6.40 5.11 11.78
N SER A 276 6.07 4.09 11.01
CA SER A 276 5.56 2.79 11.47
C SER A 276 6.64 1.81 11.90
N ASP A 277 7.92 2.12 11.64
CA ASP A 277 9.03 1.24 12.03
C ASP A 277 9.17 1.17 13.57
N PRO A 278 9.26 -0.04 14.16
CA PRO A 278 9.44 -0.21 15.60
C PRO A 278 10.67 0.51 16.17
N LEU A 279 11.78 0.58 15.41
CA LEU A 279 13.00 1.29 15.82
C LEU A 279 12.75 2.79 15.94
N VAL A 280 11.98 3.37 15.03
CA VAL A 280 11.57 4.78 15.09
C VAL A 280 10.71 5.04 16.33
N SER A 281 9.76 4.16 16.64
CA SER A 281 8.93 4.28 17.84
C SER A 281 9.75 4.24 19.12
N GLN A 282 10.74 3.33 19.19
CA GLN A 282 11.65 3.22 20.32
C GLN A 282 12.55 4.46 20.46
N ALA A 283 13.14 4.92 19.36
CA ALA A 283 14.04 6.07 19.35
C ALA A 283 13.30 7.38 19.70
N ARG A 284 12.05 7.54 19.26
CA ARG A 284 11.19 8.68 19.68
C ARG A 284 10.95 8.72 21.18
N LYS A 285 10.69 7.57 21.81
CA LYS A 285 10.53 7.47 23.28
C LYS A 285 11.83 7.85 24.00
N ALA A 286 12.97 7.36 23.53
CA ALA A 286 14.28 7.69 24.09
C ALA A 286 14.59 9.19 23.95
N LEU A 287 14.34 9.79 22.79
CA LEU A 287 14.51 11.23 22.57
C LEU A 287 13.60 12.05 23.49
N ALA A 288 12.32 11.67 23.63
CA ALA A 288 11.38 12.36 24.51
C ALA A 288 11.86 12.38 25.98
N SER A 289 12.37 11.24 26.48
CA SER A 289 12.89 11.16 27.84
C SER A 289 14.18 11.97 28.11
N LEU A 290 14.82 12.52 27.06
CA LEU A 290 15.96 13.42 27.20
C LEU A 290 15.58 14.90 27.22
N LEU A 291 14.38 15.21 26.70
CA LEU A 291 13.92 16.60 26.56
C LEU A 291 13.02 17.04 27.72
N PHE A 292 12.53 16.05 28.50
CA PHE A 292 11.61 16.24 29.61
C PHE A 292 12.10 15.49 30.85
#